data_0bb57dc487bcf5c05ab29863dc40fed6
#
_entry.id   0bb57dc487bcf5c05ab29863dc40fed6
#
_cell.length_a   1.000
_cell.length_b   1.000
_cell.length_c   1.000
_cell.angle_alpha   90.00
_cell.angle_beta   90.00
_cell.angle_gamma   90.00
#
_symmetry.space_group_name_H-M   'P 1'
#
loop_
_entity.id
_entity.type
_entity.pdbx_description
1 polymer ?
#
loop_
_entity_poly.entity_id
_entity_poly.type
_entity_poly.pdbx_seq_one_letter_code
_entity_poly.pdbx_strand_id
1 'polypeptide(L)'
;MRSFFEAISVSCVVPAQSPADDERTVFENLSFAVERGEIVDLVGPSGSGKSSLLTACARLNPHAHGTFALEGKDSGEFTPQQWRRDVAYLPQKPILTGKNVAEAIRLPWTLAIRGKGGKGEHLLPDERIRTTLDAMGCEDIDLER
;
A
#
# COMPACT_ATOMS: atom_id res chain seq x y z
N MET A 1 20.28 -8.91 -13.16
CA MET A 1 19.64 -7.67 -12.70
C MET A 1 19.12 -7.94 -11.30
N ARG A 2 19.22 -6.99 -10.37
CA ARG A 2 18.58 -7.17 -9.05
C ARG A 2 17.14 -6.70 -9.19
N SER A 3 16.18 -7.54 -8.81
CA SER A 3 14.78 -7.18 -8.72
C SER A 3 14.59 -5.99 -7.77
N PHE A 4 13.62 -5.13 -8.09
CA PHE A 4 13.30 -3.97 -7.26
C PHE A 4 12.46 -4.38 -6.04
N PHE A 5 11.47 -5.26 -6.25
CA PHE A 5 10.63 -5.84 -5.21
C PHE A 5 10.58 -7.35 -5.38
N GLU A 6 10.66 -8.08 -4.28
CA GLU A 6 10.56 -9.54 -4.28
C GLU A 6 9.56 -10.01 -3.23
N ALA A 7 8.78 -11.01 -3.61
CA ALA A 7 7.94 -11.80 -2.72
C ALA A 7 8.37 -13.27 -2.84
N ILE A 8 8.66 -13.91 -1.72
CA ILE A 8 9.25 -15.26 -1.69
C ILE A 8 8.41 -16.13 -0.77
N SER A 9 7.89 -17.23 -1.33
CA SER A 9 7.10 -18.25 -0.63
C SER A 9 5.97 -17.65 0.22
N VAL A 10 5.25 -16.68 -0.34
CA VAL A 10 4.16 -15.99 0.35
C VAL A 10 2.92 -16.87 0.35
N SER A 11 2.35 -17.08 1.53
CA SER A 11 1.10 -17.82 1.76
C SER A 11 0.15 -16.97 2.59
N CYS A 12 -1.14 -17.18 2.41
CA CYS A 12 -2.17 -16.53 3.21
C CYS A 12 -3.20 -17.57 3.67
N VAL A 13 -3.33 -17.72 4.97
CA VAL A 13 -4.22 -18.67 5.61
C VAL A 13 -5.07 -17.95 6.63
N VAL A 14 -6.38 -17.94 6.41
CA VAL A 14 -7.34 -17.29 7.31
C VAL A 14 -7.80 -18.33 8.33
N PRO A 15 -7.64 -18.07 9.64
CA PRO A 15 -8.07 -18.99 10.68
C PRO A 15 -9.60 -19.15 10.70
N ALA A 16 -10.05 -20.29 11.20
CA ALA A 16 -11.45 -20.57 11.47
C ALA A 16 -12.05 -19.46 12.37
N GLN A 17 -13.23 -18.98 12.02
CA GLN A 17 -13.94 -17.96 12.80
C GLN A 17 -14.79 -18.57 13.92
N SER A 18 -15.12 -19.87 13.83
CA SER A 18 -15.86 -20.61 14.83
C SER A 18 -15.34 -22.05 14.91
N PRO A 19 -15.64 -22.81 16.00
CA PRO A 19 -15.26 -24.22 16.12
C PRO A 19 -15.86 -25.13 15.05
N ALA A 20 -16.83 -24.68 14.29
CA ALA A 20 -17.47 -25.40 13.20
C ALA A 20 -16.87 -25.07 11.81
N ASP A 21 -15.99 -24.08 11.74
CA ASP A 21 -15.36 -23.66 10.51
C ASP A 21 -13.95 -24.29 10.41
N ASP A 22 -13.52 -24.55 9.20
CA ASP A 22 -12.15 -24.97 8.91
C ASP A 22 -11.26 -23.75 8.57
N GLU A 23 -9.96 -23.90 8.79
CA GLU A 23 -8.95 -22.98 8.33
C GLU A 23 -8.99 -22.89 6.79
N ARG A 24 -8.94 -21.68 6.25
CA ARG A 24 -9.03 -21.45 4.81
C ARG A 24 -7.72 -20.94 4.23
N THR A 25 -7.09 -21.74 3.40
CA THR A 25 -5.99 -21.31 2.55
C THR A 25 -6.53 -20.42 1.41
N VAL A 26 -6.05 -19.19 1.34
CA VAL A 26 -6.41 -18.23 0.29
C VAL A 26 -5.48 -18.40 -0.90
N PHE A 27 -4.17 -18.47 -0.64
CA PHE A 27 -3.13 -18.84 -1.59
C PHE A 27 -1.92 -19.38 -0.84
N GLU A 28 -1.07 -20.13 -1.52
CA GLU A 28 0.06 -20.82 -0.92
C GLU A 28 1.30 -20.74 -1.81
N ASN A 29 2.45 -20.53 -1.18
CA ASN A 29 3.79 -20.58 -1.78
C ASN A 29 3.96 -19.76 -3.06
N LEU A 30 3.40 -18.56 -3.09
CA LEU A 30 3.57 -17.62 -4.19
C LEU A 30 4.94 -16.95 -4.12
N SER A 31 5.64 -16.95 -5.25
CA SER A 31 6.90 -16.19 -5.39
C SER A 31 6.89 -15.43 -6.70
N PHE A 32 7.28 -14.16 -6.64
CA PHE A 32 7.43 -13.30 -7.81
C PHE A 32 8.41 -12.17 -7.52
N ALA A 33 8.88 -11.55 -8.58
CA ALA A 33 9.72 -10.37 -8.50
C ALA A 33 9.21 -9.31 -9.48
N VAL A 34 9.47 -8.05 -9.14
CA VAL A 34 9.13 -6.89 -9.96
C VAL A 34 10.39 -6.06 -10.18
N GLU A 35 10.66 -5.67 -11.41
CA GLU A 35 11.80 -4.83 -11.75
C GLU A 35 11.46 -3.34 -11.58
N ARG A 36 12.49 -2.50 -11.54
CA ARG A 36 12.27 -1.05 -11.44
C ARG A 36 11.58 -0.51 -12.71
N GLY A 37 10.46 0.19 -12.51
CA GLY A 37 9.65 0.75 -13.60
C GLY A 37 8.72 -0.25 -14.28
N GLU A 38 8.70 -1.49 -13.83
CA GLU A 38 7.79 -2.51 -14.34
C GLU A 38 6.36 -2.30 -13.80
N ILE A 39 5.38 -2.60 -14.65
CA ILE A 39 3.96 -2.68 -14.29
C ILE A 39 3.54 -4.15 -14.40
N VAL A 40 3.01 -4.70 -13.32
CA VAL A 40 2.58 -6.09 -13.24
C VAL A 40 1.09 -6.16 -12.97
N ASP A 41 0.35 -6.87 -13.82
CA ASP A 41 -1.07 -7.12 -13.65
C ASP A 41 -1.30 -8.41 -12.83
N LEU A 42 -2.09 -8.28 -11.76
CA LEU A 42 -2.56 -9.42 -10.98
C LEU A 42 -3.97 -9.81 -11.42
N VAL A 43 -4.08 -10.87 -12.21
CA VAL A 43 -5.33 -11.34 -12.77
C VAL A 43 -5.86 -12.59 -12.07
N GLY A 44 -7.16 -12.78 -12.07
CA GLY A 44 -7.83 -13.94 -11.48
C GLY A 44 -9.29 -13.66 -11.12
N PRO A 45 -10.08 -14.69 -10.85
CA PRO A 45 -11.50 -14.57 -10.52
C PRO A 45 -11.72 -13.78 -9.21
N SER A 46 -12.96 -13.32 -9.00
CA SER A 46 -13.33 -12.70 -7.72
C SER A 46 -13.13 -13.71 -6.57
N GLY A 47 -12.59 -13.25 -5.45
CA GLY A 47 -12.33 -14.11 -4.29
C GLY A 47 -11.05 -14.95 -4.36
N SER A 48 -10.23 -14.84 -5.41
CA SER A 48 -8.97 -15.61 -5.56
C SER A 48 -7.81 -15.10 -4.69
N GLY A 49 -8.03 -14.12 -3.83
CA GLY A 49 -6.99 -13.62 -2.91
C GLY A 49 -6.13 -12.48 -3.43
N LYS A 50 -6.48 -11.85 -4.59
CA LYS A 50 -5.70 -10.71 -5.14
C LYS A 50 -5.50 -9.59 -4.14
N SER A 51 -6.55 -9.13 -3.50
CA SER A 51 -6.47 -8.08 -2.47
C SER A 51 -5.69 -8.54 -1.23
N SER A 52 -5.80 -9.83 -0.88
CA SER A 52 -5.03 -10.42 0.22
C SER A 52 -3.52 -10.42 -0.08
N LEU A 53 -3.13 -10.69 -1.32
CA LEU A 53 -1.73 -10.62 -1.76
C LEU A 53 -1.22 -9.17 -1.75
N LEU A 54 -1.99 -8.22 -2.30
CA LEU A 54 -1.58 -6.80 -2.31
C LEU A 54 -1.43 -6.24 -0.89
N THR A 55 -2.34 -6.59 0.03
CA THR A 55 -2.23 -6.19 1.44
C THR A 55 -1.07 -6.91 2.14
N ALA A 56 -0.73 -8.14 1.74
CA ALA A 56 0.46 -8.85 2.23
C ALA A 56 1.75 -8.13 1.81
N CYS A 57 1.87 -7.73 0.53
CA CYS A 57 3.02 -6.96 0.04
C CYS A 57 3.25 -5.68 0.84
N ALA A 58 2.18 -4.99 1.25
CA ALA A 58 2.26 -3.80 2.09
C ALA A 58 2.42 -4.09 3.59
N ARG A 59 2.52 -5.36 4.00
CA ARG A 59 2.57 -5.80 5.42
C ARG A 59 1.34 -5.29 6.21
N LEU A 60 0.17 -5.36 5.60
CA LEU A 60 -1.12 -5.01 6.20
C LEU A 60 -1.98 -6.24 6.49
N ASN A 61 -1.62 -7.41 5.95
CA ASN A 61 -2.37 -8.65 6.13
C ASN A 61 -1.75 -9.50 7.25
N PRO A 62 -2.43 -9.66 8.41
CA PRO A 62 -1.90 -10.44 9.53
C PRO A 62 -1.91 -11.95 9.27
N HIS A 63 -2.63 -12.41 8.26
CA HIS A 63 -2.78 -13.82 7.90
C HIS A 63 -1.85 -14.26 6.78
N ALA A 64 -1.02 -13.34 6.28
CA ALA A 64 -0.04 -13.64 5.27
C ALA A 64 1.35 -13.83 5.88
N HIS A 65 2.04 -14.86 5.42
CA HIS A 65 3.39 -15.22 5.84
C HIS A 65 4.27 -15.39 4.61
N GLY A 66 5.55 -15.11 4.73
CA GLY A 66 6.53 -15.18 3.64
C GLY A 66 7.57 -14.09 3.80
N THR A 67 8.50 -14.03 2.85
CA THR A 67 9.55 -13.02 2.83
C THR A 67 9.29 -12.01 1.74
N PHE A 68 9.45 -10.73 2.08
CA PHE A 68 9.44 -9.64 1.10
C PHE A 68 10.79 -8.92 1.15
N ALA A 69 11.25 -8.46 -0.01
CA ALA A 69 12.45 -7.63 -0.09
C ALA A 69 12.21 -6.42 -1.00
N LEU A 70 12.85 -5.31 -0.68
CA LEU A 70 12.86 -4.09 -1.47
C LEU A 70 14.31 -3.68 -1.72
N GLU A 71 14.71 -3.60 -2.99
CA GLU A 71 16.08 -3.30 -3.41
C GLU A 71 17.13 -4.22 -2.74
N GLY A 72 16.75 -5.48 -2.52
CA GLY A 72 17.59 -6.51 -1.91
C GLY A 72 17.71 -6.44 -0.38
N LYS A 73 16.91 -5.59 0.28
CA LYS A 73 16.80 -5.52 1.74
C LYS A 73 15.55 -6.25 2.20
N ASP A 74 15.69 -7.15 3.15
CA ASP A 74 14.57 -7.90 3.73
C ASP A 74 13.59 -6.95 4.46
N SER A 75 12.30 -7.24 4.33
CA SER A 75 11.25 -6.47 4.98
C SER A 75 11.34 -6.46 6.52
N GLY A 76 11.99 -7.45 7.11
CA GLY A 76 12.28 -7.51 8.54
C GLY A 76 13.29 -6.46 9.01
N GLU A 77 14.10 -5.90 8.11
CA GLU A 77 15.03 -4.80 8.40
C GLU A 77 14.32 -3.43 8.53
N PHE A 78 13.05 -3.36 8.17
CA PHE A 78 12.22 -2.17 8.22
C PHE A 78 11.20 -2.26 9.36
N THR A 79 10.94 -1.15 10.03
CA THR A 79 9.70 -1.06 10.80
C THR A 79 8.49 -1.11 9.85
N PRO A 80 7.30 -1.55 10.30
CA PRO A 80 6.11 -1.56 9.45
C PRO A 80 5.78 -0.19 8.83
N GLN A 81 6.07 0.91 9.54
CA GLN A 81 5.86 2.27 9.05
C GLN A 81 6.85 2.65 7.95
N GLN A 82 8.14 2.29 8.12
CA GLN A 82 9.17 2.51 7.09
C GLN A 82 8.84 1.73 5.83
N TRP A 83 8.46 0.45 5.96
CA TRP A 83 8.06 -0.38 4.84
C TRP A 83 6.91 0.24 4.06
N ARG A 84 5.82 0.63 4.73
CA ARG A 84 4.64 1.22 4.09
C ARG A 84 4.83 2.64 3.57
N ARG A 85 5.92 3.32 3.93
CA ARG A 85 6.32 4.57 3.28
C ARG A 85 6.77 4.32 1.85
N ASP A 86 7.46 3.20 1.61
CA ASP A 86 8.11 2.87 0.34
C ASP A 86 7.27 1.87 -0.49
N VAL A 87 6.49 1.01 0.17
CA VAL A 87 5.55 0.06 -0.45
C VAL A 87 4.11 0.49 -0.12
N ALA A 88 3.55 1.33 -0.97
CA ALA A 88 2.21 1.88 -0.78
C ALA A 88 1.13 0.91 -1.27
N TYR A 89 0.02 0.82 -0.53
CA TYR A 89 -1.20 0.12 -0.93
C TYR A 89 -2.33 1.12 -1.15
N LEU A 90 -2.91 1.12 -2.35
CA LEU A 90 -4.10 1.90 -2.67
C LEU A 90 -5.32 0.95 -2.63
N PRO A 91 -6.23 1.10 -1.66
CA PRO A 91 -7.41 0.26 -1.56
C PRO A 91 -8.42 0.57 -2.67
N GLN A 92 -9.24 -0.43 -3.04
CA GLN A 92 -10.28 -0.28 -4.06
C GLN A 92 -11.33 0.80 -3.68
N LYS A 93 -11.58 0.97 -2.39
CA LYS A 93 -12.45 2.02 -1.84
C LYS A 93 -11.64 2.83 -0.84
N PRO A 94 -10.89 3.84 -1.31
CA PRO A 94 -10.14 4.69 -0.40
C PRO A 94 -11.07 5.53 0.47
N ILE A 95 -10.72 5.67 1.74
CA ILE A 95 -11.38 6.60 2.66
C ILE A 95 -10.40 7.76 2.86
N LEU A 96 -10.81 8.94 2.43
CA LEU A 96 -10.07 10.16 2.68
C LEU A 96 -10.44 10.71 4.05
N THR A 97 -9.44 10.98 4.87
CA THR A 97 -9.62 11.54 6.22
C THR A 97 -9.10 12.97 6.23
N GLY A 98 -9.99 13.92 6.54
CA GLY A 98 -9.69 15.36 6.58
C GLY A 98 -10.99 16.14 6.64
N LYS A 99 -10.92 17.43 6.95
CA LYS A 99 -12.08 18.32 6.93
C LYS A 99 -12.43 18.76 5.51
N ASN A 100 -11.42 18.75 4.65
CA ASN A 100 -11.53 19.11 3.24
C ASN A 100 -10.51 18.29 2.41
N VAL A 101 -10.55 18.45 1.09
CA VAL A 101 -9.70 17.72 0.15
C VAL A 101 -8.22 18.03 0.37
N ALA A 102 -7.86 19.28 0.61
CA ALA A 102 -6.47 19.66 0.86
C ALA A 102 -5.88 19.00 2.10
N GLU A 103 -6.62 18.95 3.20
CA GLU A 103 -6.20 18.26 4.43
C GLU A 103 -6.02 16.75 4.19
N ALA A 104 -6.97 16.12 3.49
CA ALA A 104 -6.90 14.70 3.17
C ALA A 104 -5.66 14.36 2.34
N ILE A 105 -5.34 15.17 1.33
CA ILE A 105 -4.16 14.99 0.48
C ILE A 105 -2.87 15.21 1.29
N ARG A 106 -2.85 16.17 2.23
CA ARG A 106 -1.68 16.48 3.06
C ARG A 106 -1.44 15.50 4.19
N LEU A 107 -2.43 14.72 4.59
CA LEU A 107 -2.33 13.81 5.74
C LEU A 107 -1.06 12.97 5.76
N PRO A 108 -0.60 12.33 4.67
CA PRO A 108 0.63 11.55 4.66
C PRO A 108 1.89 12.37 4.99
N TRP A 109 1.90 13.67 4.71
CA TRP A 109 3.03 14.56 5.00
C TRP A 109 3.07 15.03 6.47
N THR A 110 1.97 14.87 7.19
CA THR A 110 1.91 15.19 8.63
C THR A 110 2.44 14.04 9.50
N LEU A 111 2.65 12.85 8.93
CA LEU A 111 3.10 11.69 9.67
C LEU A 111 4.60 11.80 10.02
N ALA A 112 4.94 11.45 11.26
CA ALA A 112 6.30 11.54 11.81
C ALA A 112 7.35 10.77 11.01
N ILE A 113 6.96 9.70 10.30
CA ILE A 113 7.86 8.89 9.48
C ILE A 113 8.45 9.66 8.28
N ARG A 114 7.82 10.74 7.85
CA ARG A 114 8.30 11.58 6.74
C ARG A 114 9.17 12.77 7.19
N GLY A 115 9.44 12.88 8.48
CA GLY A 115 10.26 13.94 9.06
C GLY A 115 9.63 14.53 10.32
N LYS A 116 10.29 15.51 10.95
CA LYS A 116 9.73 16.22 12.11
C LYS A 116 8.44 16.89 11.67
N GLY A 117 7.32 16.44 12.21
CA GLY A 117 5.96 16.83 11.85
C GLY A 117 5.80 18.34 11.66
N GLY A 118 5.91 18.77 10.41
CA GLY A 118 5.61 20.15 10.01
C GLY A 118 4.11 20.31 9.81
N LYS A 119 3.62 21.54 9.82
CA LYS A 119 2.27 21.82 9.35
C LYS A 119 2.23 21.46 7.86
N GLY A 120 1.29 20.59 7.46
CA GLY A 120 1.22 19.99 6.13
C GLY A 120 1.28 20.98 4.95
N GLU A 121 0.80 22.19 5.14
CA GLU A 121 0.84 23.26 4.12
C GLU A 121 2.25 23.65 3.69
N HIS A 122 3.23 23.66 4.61
CA HIS A 122 4.62 23.98 4.27
C HIS A 122 5.31 22.85 3.49
N LEU A 123 4.82 21.60 3.64
CA LEU A 123 5.39 20.44 2.97
C LEU A 123 4.75 20.17 1.61
N LEU A 124 3.48 20.55 1.43
CA LEU A 124 2.73 20.36 0.19
C LEU A 124 1.81 21.59 -0.05
N PRO A 125 2.29 22.62 -0.75
CA PRO A 125 1.51 23.83 -1.06
C PRO A 125 0.33 23.52 -1.96
N ASP A 126 -0.74 24.31 -1.86
CA ASP A 126 -1.96 24.21 -2.70
C ASP A 126 -1.65 24.24 -4.18
N GLU A 127 -0.73 25.10 -4.61
CA GLU A 127 -0.31 25.20 -6.01
C GLU A 127 0.18 23.85 -6.55
N ARG A 128 0.96 23.09 -5.76
CA ARG A 128 1.46 21.77 -6.16
C ARG A 128 0.34 20.74 -6.21
N ILE A 129 -0.60 20.79 -5.26
CA ILE A 129 -1.79 19.93 -5.27
C ILE A 129 -2.60 20.23 -6.53
N ARG A 130 -2.88 21.51 -6.80
CA ARG A 130 -3.65 21.95 -7.96
C ARG A 130 -3.01 21.49 -9.26
N THR A 131 -1.73 21.79 -9.47
CA THR A 131 -0.99 21.37 -10.67
C THR A 131 -1.06 19.84 -10.89
N THR A 132 -1.01 19.06 -9.81
CA THR A 132 -1.10 17.59 -9.91
C THR A 132 -2.52 17.16 -10.29
N LEU A 133 -3.55 17.73 -9.66
CA LEU A 133 -4.95 17.44 -9.98
C LEU A 133 -5.29 17.80 -11.43
N ASP A 134 -4.86 18.97 -11.88
CA ASP A 134 -5.08 19.45 -13.25
C ASP A 134 -4.41 18.49 -14.27
N ALA A 135 -3.19 18.05 -13.99
CA ALA A 135 -2.48 17.08 -14.83
C ALA A 135 -3.18 15.70 -14.86
N MET A 136 -4.03 15.40 -13.88
CA MET A 136 -4.83 14.17 -13.80
C MET A 136 -6.24 14.35 -14.40
N GLY A 137 -6.59 15.53 -14.94
CA GLY A 137 -7.92 15.83 -15.46
C GLY A 137 -8.97 16.03 -14.36
N CYS A 138 -8.55 16.53 -13.20
CA CYS A 138 -9.36 16.75 -12.01
C CYS A 138 -9.44 18.26 -11.66
N GLU A 139 -9.58 19.13 -12.65
CA GLU A 139 -9.59 20.59 -12.50
C GLU A 139 -10.81 21.09 -11.70
N ASP A 140 -11.89 20.32 -11.71
CA ASP A 140 -13.16 20.65 -11.03
C ASP A 140 -13.16 20.34 -9.52
N ILE A 141 -12.10 19.69 -9.00
CA ILE A 141 -12.00 19.39 -7.56
C ILE A 141 -11.64 20.67 -6.80
N ASP A 142 -12.56 21.09 -5.92
CA ASP A 142 -12.32 22.18 -4.97
C ASP A 142 -11.54 21.64 -3.75
N LEU A 143 -10.42 22.28 -3.42
CA LEU A 143 -9.54 21.90 -2.31
C LEU A 143 -10.17 22.16 -0.94
N GLU A 144 -11.09 23.11 -0.85
CA GLU A 144 -11.77 23.48 0.39
C GLU A 144 -13.08 22.70 0.65
N ARG A 145 -13.46 21.84 -0.28
CA ARG A 145 -14.67 21.02 -0.19
C ARG A 145 -14.55 19.89 0.82
#